data_96af8e8782f547e1a980cacd2f708fa5
#
_entry.id   96af8e8782f547e1a980cacd2f708fa5
#
_cell.length_a   1.000
_cell.length_b   1.000
_cell.length_c   1.000
_cell.angle_alpha   90.00
_cell.angle_beta   90.00
_cell.angle_gamma   90.00
#
_symmetry.space_group_name_H-M   'P 1'
#
loop_
_entity.id
_entity.type
_entity.pdbx_description
1 polymer ?
#
loop_
_entity_poly.entity_id
_entity_poly.type
_entity_poly.pdbx_seq_one_letter_code
_entity_poly.pdbx_strand_id
1 'polypeptide(L)'
;MQFLFHSDTRQGYTVVKQRLLFGDASFDYTEDTGITFEAEYNGRRIFVSSVCDGHAGYMTSYSVTSMMQRLFLQSVEEESSDLEATLRLLFQKITAEVLKIKAQLGLSGTTCNVTVIDAQNEQVVVASLGDSPTLIYDKNNDGAHFLEWKSVDQDCADKDEIERMVQVHKDNGDIMATSKTVVYEVEVAGIGTGVFRNRKSMCMLHASFGDFSNQYYPGVVTTVPRIYTRPWTRGKVLIQCSDGLMEWLDHRKRGIQPQAEFRAQEIASQLDVCENDENIAYTLHEMQIDSMYTTKLDAHPSKIDTTREWVSTTFDNHITNVFTWRK
;
A
#
# COMPACT_ATOMS: atom_id res chain seq x y z
N MET A 1 15.94 -10.86 -23.36
CA MET A 1 14.92 -10.95 -22.30
C MET A 1 14.54 -9.53 -21.98
N GLN A 2 13.30 -9.14 -22.20
CA GLN A 2 12.89 -7.75 -22.01
C GLN A 2 11.83 -7.68 -20.91
N PHE A 3 12.17 -7.06 -19.78
CA PHE A 3 11.21 -6.62 -18.80
C PHE A 3 10.61 -5.30 -19.25
N LEU A 4 9.32 -5.16 -19.09
CA LEU A 4 8.66 -3.87 -19.14
C LEU A 4 8.26 -3.47 -17.74
N PHE A 5 8.61 -2.26 -17.41
CA PHE A 5 8.23 -1.60 -16.18
C PHE A 5 7.44 -0.34 -16.53
N HIS A 6 6.29 -0.22 -15.91
CA HIS A 6 5.41 0.94 -16.02
C HIS A 6 5.14 1.47 -14.61
N SER A 7 5.20 2.77 -14.46
CA SER A 7 4.86 3.44 -13.20
C SER A 7 4.02 4.66 -13.46
N ASP A 8 3.02 4.89 -12.63
CA ASP A 8 2.26 6.13 -12.59
C ASP A 8 2.01 6.52 -11.14
N THR A 9 2.02 7.82 -10.87
CA THR A 9 1.78 8.39 -9.54
C THR A 9 0.80 9.54 -9.68
N ARG A 10 -0.26 9.51 -8.88
CA ARG A 10 -1.31 10.53 -8.89
C ARG A 10 -1.49 11.15 -7.52
N GLN A 11 -1.69 12.45 -7.54
CA GLN A 11 -2.03 13.19 -6.34
C GLN A 11 -3.51 13.02 -6.02
N GLY A 12 -3.80 12.65 -4.79
CA GLY A 12 -5.15 12.59 -4.26
C GLY A 12 -5.66 13.97 -3.82
N TYR A 13 -6.97 14.07 -3.67
CA TYR A 13 -7.64 15.25 -3.15
C TYR A 13 -8.54 14.89 -1.98
N THR A 14 -8.28 15.45 -0.81
CA THR A 14 -9.13 15.33 0.38
C THR A 14 -9.73 16.68 0.73
N VAL A 15 -10.75 17.10 0.01
CA VAL A 15 -11.30 18.45 0.16
C VAL A 15 -11.97 18.68 1.51
N VAL A 16 -12.66 17.68 2.08
CA VAL A 16 -13.40 17.85 3.35
C VAL A 16 -12.51 17.78 4.58
N LYS A 17 -11.60 16.83 4.64
CA LYS A 17 -10.65 16.74 5.77
C LYS A 17 -9.74 17.97 5.85
N GLN A 18 -9.31 18.47 4.73
CA GLN A 18 -8.46 19.65 4.66
C GLN A 18 -9.17 20.91 5.13
N ARG A 19 -10.43 21.14 4.73
CA ARG A 19 -11.21 22.27 5.24
C ARG A 19 -11.49 22.21 6.75
N LEU A 20 -11.77 21.02 7.27
CA LEU A 20 -12.10 20.86 8.69
C LEU A 20 -10.87 20.90 9.62
N LEU A 21 -9.72 20.43 9.15
CA LEU A 21 -8.52 20.31 9.98
C LEU A 21 -7.48 21.42 9.73
N PHE A 22 -7.38 21.93 8.51
CA PHE A 22 -6.29 22.80 8.08
C PHE A 22 -6.74 24.07 7.35
N GLY A 23 -8.05 24.32 7.22
CA GLY A 23 -8.60 25.43 6.45
C GLY A 23 -8.55 25.17 4.92
N ASP A 24 -8.52 26.25 4.11
CA ASP A 24 -8.52 26.17 2.64
C ASP A 24 -7.12 25.85 2.03
N ALA A 25 -6.22 25.23 2.80
CA ALA A 25 -4.90 24.87 2.28
C ALA A 25 -5.02 23.70 1.30
N SER A 26 -4.74 23.95 0.03
CA SER A 26 -4.46 22.90 -0.95
C SER A 26 -3.04 22.40 -0.71
N PHE A 27 -2.86 21.08 -0.59
CA PHE A 27 -1.52 20.51 -0.61
C PHE A 27 -1.10 20.31 -2.06
N ASP A 28 0.01 20.94 -2.44
CA ASP A 28 0.59 20.81 -3.79
C ASP A 28 1.55 19.61 -3.89
N TYR A 29 1.36 18.56 -3.07
CA TYR A 29 2.21 17.37 -3.06
C TYR A 29 1.42 16.10 -2.82
N THR A 30 1.94 15.00 -3.34
CA THR A 30 1.47 13.65 -2.99
C THR A 30 2.18 13.17 -1.72
N GLU A 31 1.47 12.44 -0.86
CA GLU A 31 2.06 11.77 0.30
C GLU A 31 2.70 10.44 -0.10
N ASP A 32 2.28 9.86 -1.22
CA ASP A 32 2.81 8.62 -1.77
C ASP A 32 4.11 8.84 -2.53
N THR A 33 5.03 7.92 -2.33
CA THR A 33 6.33 7.92 -3.01
C THR A 33 6.77 6.51 -3.34
N GLY A 34 7.72 6.39 -4.28
CA GLY A 34 8.33 5.10 -4.60
C GLY A 34 9.64 5.28 -5.35
N ILE A 35 10.40 4.20 -5.41
CA ILE A 35 11.63 4.15 -6.18
C ILE A 35 11.79 2.78 -6.81
N THR A 36 12.33 2.74 -8.03
CA THR A 36 12.72 1.52 -8.72
C THR A 36 14.15 1.62 -9.19
N PHE A 37 14.95 0.60 -8.93
CA PHE A 37 16.35 0.54 -9.32
C PHE A 37 16.80 -0.89 -9.56
N GLU A 38 17.93 -1.02 -10.25
CA GLU A 38 18.61 -2.29 -10.42
C GLU A 38 19.73 -2.43 -9.40
N ALA A 39 19.98 -3.66 -8.96
CA ALA A 39 21.06 -4.03 -8.08
C ALA A 39 21.72 -5.35 -8.52
N GLU A 40 22.93 -5.58 -8.06
CA GLU A 40 23.60 -6.86 -8.16
C GLU A 40 23.45 -7.63 -6.84
N TYR A 41 23.07 -8.90 -6.93
CA TYR A 41 22.92 -9.79 -5.79
C TYR A 41 23.53 -11.16 -6.13
N ASN A 42 24.62 -11.53 -5.48
CA ASN A 42 25.37 -12.79 -5.74
C ASN A 42 25.69 -13.00 -7.22
N GLY A 43 26.20 -11.95 -7.89
CA GLY A 43 26.54 -11.99 -9.32
C GLY A 43 25.34 -12.01 -10.27
N ARG A 44 24.14 -11.78 -9.77
CA ARG A 44 22.89 -11.70 -10.55
C ARG A 44 22.32 -10.30 -10.52
N ARG A 45 21.76 -9.89 -11.63
CA ARG A 45 20.99 -8.65 -11.73
C ARG A 45 19.57 -8.89 -11.21
N ILE A 46 19.19 -8.09 -10.23
CA ILE A 46 17.85 -8.06 -9.65
C ILE A 46 17.23 -6.67 -9.85
N PHE A 47 15.89 -6.62 -9.84
CA PHE A 47 15.14 -5.37 -9.86
C PHE A 47 14.50 -5.17 -8.49
N VAL A 48 14.59 -3.96 -7.98
CA VAL A 48 14.03 -3.57 -6.68
C VAL A 48 13.04 -2.45 -6.91
N SER A 49 11.85 -2.60 -6.39
CA SER A 49 10.81 -1.58 -6.42
C SER A 49 10.27 -1.35 -5.02
N SER A 50 9.98 -0.11 -4.67
CA SER A 50 9.27 0.20 -3.44
C SER A 50 8.10 1.13 -3.68
N VAL A 51 7.04 0.94 -2.88
CA VAL A 51 5.91 1.84 -2.72
C VAL A 51 5.80 2.19 -1.25
N CYS A 52 5.70 3.48 -0.96
CA CYS A 52 5.55 4.05 0.37
C CYS A 52 4.32 4.97 0.33
N ASP A 53 3.22 4.50 0.87
CA ASP A 53 1.98 5.25 1.02
C ASP A 53 2.06 6.08 2.30
N GLY A 54 2.10 7.39 2.12
CA GLY A 54 2.28 8.34 3.20
C GLY A 54 0.96 8.81 3.79
N HIS A 55 0.94 9.02 5.10
CA HIS A 55 -0.23 9.58 5.79
C HIS A 55 0.16 10.60 6.84
N ALA A 56 -0.75 11.55 7.10
CA ALA A 56 -0.55 12.67 8.02
C ALA A 56 0.69 13.53 7.68
N GLY A 57 1.02 13.62 6.40
CA GLY A 57 2.16 14.35 5.85
C GLY A 57 3.16 13.46 5.12
N TYR A 58 3.83 14.01 4.14
CA TYR A 58 4.74 13.31 3.23
C TYR A 58 6.14 13.02 3.79
N MET A 59 6.51 13.60 4.93
CA MET A 59 7.90 13.61 5.40
C MET A 59 8.47 12.21 5.62
N THR A 60 7.65 11.28 6.12
CA THR A 60 8.11 9.91 6.39
C THR A 60 8.29 9.13 5.10
N SER A 61 7.31 9.16 4.19
CA SER A 61 7.38 8.44 2.90
C SER A 61 8.58 8.90 2.07
N TYR A 62 8.79 10.22 1.95
CA TYR A 62 9.95 10.79 1.24
C TYR A 62 11.28 10.44 1.90
N SER A 63 11.35 10.47 3.23
CA SER A 63 12.57 10.11 3.95
C SER A 63 12.93 8.64 3.73
N VAL A 64 11.94 7.72 3.85
CA VAL A 64 12.13 6.29 3.61
C VAL A 64 12.57 6.03 2.18
N THR A 65 11.87 6.60 1.19
CA THR A 65 12.21 6.43 -0.23
C THR A 65 13.60 6.97 -0.56
N SER A 66 13.98 8.12 -0.01
CA SER A 66 15.30 8.73 -0.26
C SER A 66 16.49 7.90 0.22
N MET A 67 16.31 7.10 1.27
CA MET A 67 17.37 6.24 1.81
C MET A 67 17.32 4.79 1.29
N MET A 68 16.25 4.41 0.59
CA MET A 68 15.95 3.03 0.21
C MET A 68 17.08 2.36 -0.55
N GLN A 69 17.51 2.92 -1.67
CA GLN A 69 18.55 2.32 -2.50
C GLN A 69 19.86 2.14 -1.73
N ARG A 70 20.31 3.17 -1.03
CA ARG A 70 21.54 3.11 -0.24
C ARG A 70 21.49 2.03 0.83
N LEU A 71 20.40 1.96 1.59
CA LEU A 71 20.26 0.99 2.67
C LEU A 71 20.07 -0.43 2.14
N PHE A 72 19.40 -0.59 0.98
CA PHE A 72 19.28 -1.88 0.32
C PHE A 72 20.65 -2.42 -0.08
N LEU A 73 21.47 -1.61 -0.77
CA LEU A 73 22.82 -2.01 -1.17
C LEU A 73 23.69 -2.39 0.03
N GLN A 74 23.64 -1.61 1.11
CA GLN A 74 24.32 -1.95 2.37
C GLN A 74 23.80 -3.25 2.98
N SER A 75 22.52 -3.54 2.86
CA SER A 75 21.94 -4.78 3.37
C SER A 75 22.39 -6.00 2.55
N VAL A 76 22.52 -5.86 1.23
CA VAL A 76 23.08 -6.88 0.35
C VAL A 76 24.55 -7.19 0.69
N GLU A 77 25.35 -6.14 0.98
CA GLU A 77 26.75 -6.33 1.36
C GLU A 77 26.92 -7.06 2.70
N GLU A 78 26.04 -6.78 3.67
CA GLU A 78 26.12 -7.34 5.01
C GLU A 78 25.43 -8.72 5.13
N GLU A 79 24.36 -8.92 4.36
CA GLU A 79 23.53 -10.13 4.39
C GLU A 79 23.21 -10.60 2.98
N SER A 80 24.05 -11.50 2.49
CA SER A 80 23.91 -12.04 1.12
C SER A 80 23.45 -13.52 1.09
N SER A 81 23.09 -14.10 2.24
CA SER A 81 22.71 -15.50 2.31
C SER A 81 21.38 -15.77 1.59
N ASP A 82 20.39 -14.93 1.82
CA ASP A 82 19.11 -14.97 1.12
C ASP A 82 18.45 -13.59 1.07
N LEU A 83 17.53 -13.39 0.10
CA LEU A 83 16.84 -12.11 -0.09
C LEU A 83 15.86 -11.79 1.04
N GLU A 84 15.29 -12.78 1.72
CA GLU A 84 14.41 -12.53 2.86
C GLU A 84 15.19 -11.94 4.02
N ALA A 85 16.36 -12.50 4.33
CA ALA A 85 17.26 -11.98 5.38
C ALA A 85 17.77 -10.57 5.02
N THR A 86 18.14 -10.34 3.75
CA THR A 86 18.51 -9.02 3.23
C THR A 86 17.39 -7.99 3.45
N LEU A 87 16.14 -8.33 3.12
CA LEU A 87 15.00 -7.44 3.32
C LEU A 87 14.68 -7.20 4.80
N ARG A 88 14.80 -8.21 5.67
CA ARG A 88 14.67 -8.03 7.13
C ARG A 88 15.69 -7.01 7.65
N LEU A 89 16.94 -7.14 7.22
CA LEU A 89 18.00 -6.22 7.59
C LEU A 89 17.76 -4.81 7.05
N LEU A 90 17.26 -4.68 5.82
CA LEU A 90 16.86 -3.40 5.25
C LEU A 90 15.85 -2.67 6.13
N PHE A 91 14.76 -3.35 6.53
CA PHE A 91 13.72 -2.74 7.37
C PHE A 91 14.24 -2.36 8.76
N GLN A 92 15.14 -3.16 9.35
CA GLN A 92 15.82 -2.80 10.60
C GLN A 92 16.67 -1.53 10.44
N LYS A 93 17.41 -1.40 9.33
CA LYS A 93 18.21 -0.20 9.03
C LYS A 93 17.33 1.03 8.80
N ILE A 94 16.24 0.90 8.03
CA ILE A 94 15.26 1.99 7.83
C ILE A 94 14.69 2.41 9.19
N THR A 95 14.26 1.47 10.03
CA THR A 95 13.76 1.76 11.39
C THR A 95 14.78 2.58 12.19
N ALA A 96 16.04 2.17 12.17
CA ALA A 96 17.12 2.88 12.89
C ALA A 96 17.34 4.31 12.36
N GLU A 97 17.29 4.52 11.05
CA GLU A 97 17.43 5.87 10.46
C GLU A 97 16.21 6.76 10.73
N VAL A 98 14.99 6.22 10.59
CA VAL A 98 13.73 6.93 10.89
C VAL A 98 13.70 7.38 12.36
N LEU A 99 14.16 6.55 13.28
CA LEU A 99 14.28 6.92 14.70
C LEU A 99 15.23 8.09 14.96
N LYS A 100 16.33 8.22 14.19
CA LYS A 100 17.26 9.34 14.34
C LYS A 100 16.64 10.68 13.95
N ILE A 101 15.72 10.67 13.00
CA ILE A 101 15.08 11.89 12.47
C ILE A 101 13.63 12.08 13.01
N LYS A 102 13.23 11.30 14.02
CA LYS A 102 11.89 11.31 14.60
C LYS A 102 11.30 12.70 14.83
N ALA A 103 12.11 13.63 15.38
CA ALA A 103 11.65 14.98 15.66
C ALA A 103 11.30 15.80 14.39
N GLN A 104 11.81 15.40 13.23
CA GLN A 104 11.60 16.07 11.95
C GLN A 104 10.35 15.54 11.23
N LEU A 105 9.93 14.31 11.54
CA LEU A 105 8.83 13.63 10.86
C LEU A 105 7.44 14.07 11.34
N GLY A 106 7.38 14.69 12.51
CA GLY A 106 6.11 15.19 13.07
C GLY A 106 5.13 14.05 13.37
N LEU A 107 3.94 14.14 12.81
CA LEU A 107 2.88 13.14 12.95
C LEU A 107 2.86 12.13 11.81
N SER A 108 3.69 12.34 10.77
CA SER A 108 3.60 11.54 9.55
C SER A 108 4.04 10.10 9.75
N GLY A 109 3.38 9.22 9.04
CA GLY A 109 3.71 7.82 8.91
C GLY A 109 3.74 7.40 7.43
N THR A 110 4.15 6.16 7.17
CA THR A 110 4.11 5.57 5.85
C THR A 110 4.09 4.06 5.90
N THR A 111 3.29 3.44 5.05
CA THR A 111 3.49 2.04 4.68
C THR A 111 4.83 1.87 3.98
N CYS A 112 5.27 0.66 3.78
CA CYS A 112 6.41 0.39 2.92
C CYS A 112 6.31 -1.03 2.35
N ASN A 113 6.13 -1.12 1.05
CA ASN A 113 6.19 -2.37 0.32
C ASN A 113 7.47 -2.38 -0.54
N VAL A 114 8.33 -3.37 -0.35
CA VAL A 114 9.54 -3.56 -1.16
C VAL A 114 9.44 -4.88 -1.89
N THR A 115 9.51 -4.83 -3.20
CA THR A 115 9.46 -5.99 -4.08
C THR A 115 10.79 -6.16 -4.78
N VAL A 116 11.41 -7.33 -4.64
CA VAL A 116 12.64 -7.73 -5.31
C VAL A 116 12.34 -8.80 -6.33
N ILE A 117 12.64 -8.53 -7.61
CA ILE A 117 12.42 -9.44 -8.71
C ILE A 117 13.76 -10.06 -9.12
N ASP A 118 13.91 -11.36 -8.89
CA ASP A 118 15.04 -12.20 -9.36
C ASP A 118 14.57 -13.03 -10.56
N ALA A 119 14.70 -12.45 -11.73
CA ALA A 119 14.24 -13.07 -12.96
C ALA A 119 15.05 -14.32 -13.35
N GLN A 120 16.30 -14.43 -12.89
CA GLN A 120 17.13 -15.61 -13.19
C GLN A 120 16.65 -16.83 -12.43
N ASN A 121 16.11 -16.63 -11.23
CA ASN A 121 15.54 -17.68 -10.39
C ASN A 121 14.01 -17.77 -10.52
N GLU A 122 13.39 -17.01 -11.41
CA GLU A 122 11.95 -16.97 -11.63
C GLU A 122 11.16 -16.77 -10.32
N GLN A 123 11.65 -15.85 -9.48
CA GLN A 123 11.02 -15.56 -8.19
C GLN A 123 10.91 -14.07 -7.93
N VAL A 124 9.97 -13.75 -7.07
CA VAL A 124 9.83 -12.44 -6.44
C VAL A 124 9.83 -12.59 -4.92
N VAL A 125 10.53 -11.69 -4.24
CA VAL A 125 10.51 -11.60 -2.79
C VAL A 125 9.90 -10.25 -2.41
N VAL A 126 8.86 -10.30 -1.59
CA VAL A 126 8.08 -9.12 -1.17
C VAL A 126 8.20 -8.94 0.32
N ALA A 127 8.62 -7.76 0.76
CA ALA A 127 8.54 -7.33 2.14
C ALA A 127 7.46 -6.25 2.26
N SER A 128 6.34 -6.58 2.91
CA SER A 128 5.18 -5.72 3.06
C SER A 128 5.04 -5.22 4.48
N LEU A 129 4.92 -3.91 4.66
CA LEU A 129 4.66 -3.22 5.91
C LEU A 129 3.47 -2.28 5.70
N GLY A 130 2.32 -2.60 6.31
CA GLY A 130 1.07 -1.87 6.12
C GLY A 130 0.14 -2.54 5.11
N ASP A 131 -0.64 -1.75 4.39
CA ASP A 131 -1.73 -2.15 3.51
C ASP A 131 -1.53 -1.76 2.04
N SER A 132 -0.32 -1.37 1.66
CA SER A 132 0.08 -1.20 0.27
C SER A 132 0.41 -2.57 -0.35
N PRO A 133 -0.45 -3.13 -1.23
CA PRO A 133 -0.30 -4.51 -1.65
C PRO A 133 0.67 -4.71 -2.82
N THR A 134 1.17 -5.94 -2.90
CA THR A 134 1.69 -6.53 -4.15
C THR A 134 0.75 -7.62 -4.61
N LEU A 135 0.39 -7.60 -5.89
CA LEU A 135 -0.52 -8.55 -6.54
C LEU A 135 0.22 -9.26 -7.67
N ILE A 136 -0.04 -10.55 -7.82
CA ILE A 136 0.44 -11.33 -8.96
C ILE A 136 -0.77 -11.87 -9.71
N TYR A 137 -0.84 -11.55 -11.00
CA TYR A 137 -1.83 -12.06 -11.93
C TYR A 137 -1.21 -13.08 -12.87
N ASP A 138 -1.95 -14.15 -13.12
CA ASP A 138 -1.62 -15.16 -14.13
C ASP A 138 -2.76 -15.28 -15.13
N LYS A 139 -2.56 -16.00 -16.23
CA LYS A 139 -3.59 -16.29 -17.24
C LYS A 139 -4.15 -17.69 -17.07
N ASN A 140 -5.47 -17.79 -17.16
CA ASN A 140 -6.15 -19.08 -17.23
C ASN A 140 -6.00 -19.72 -18.63
N ASN A 141 -6.58 -20.90 -18.82
CA ASN A 141 -6.51 -21.63 -20.09
C ASN A 141 -7.17 -20.88 -21.26
N ASP A 142 -8.09 -19.97 -20.99
CA ASP A 142 -8.78 -19.14 -21.98
C ASP A 142 -8.02 -17.85 -22.28
N GLY A 143 -6.89 -17.61 -21.62
CA GLY A 143 -6.02 -16.45 -21.77
C GLY A 143 -6.43 -15.25 -20.94
N ALA A 144 -7.50 -15.33 -20.15
CA ALA A 144 -7.95 -14.23 -19.28
C ALA A 144 -7.12 -14.18 -18.00
N HIS A 145 -6.81 -12.96 -17.53
CA HIS A 145 -6.09 -12.76 -16.29
C HIS A 145 -6.96 -13.10 -15.08
N PHE A 146 -6.32 -13.60 -14.04
CA PHE A 146 -6.91 -13.80 -12.72
C PHE A 146 -5.88 -13.49 -11.64
N LEU A 147 -6.34 -13.05 -10.46
CA LEU A 147 -5.46 -12.86 -9.31
C LEU A 147 -4.98 -14.22 -8.79
N GLU A 148 -3.70 -14.49 -8.90
CA GLU A 148 -3.07 -15.69 -8.34
C GLU A 148 -2.69 -15.49 -6.86
N TRP A 149 -2.21 -14.29 -6.53
CA TRP A 149 -1.75 -13.98 -5.18
C TRP A 149 -1.78 -12.49 -4.88
N LYS A 150 -2.04 -12.15 -3.62
CA LYS A 150 -1.94 -10.80 -3.03
C LYS A 150 -1.22 -10.89 -1.69
N SER A 151 -0.37 -9.91 -1.36
CA SER A 151 0.15 -9.75 0.01
C SER A 151 -0.99 -9.44 0.99
N VAL A 152 -0.83 -9.89 2.22
CA VAL A 152 -1.82 -9.64 3.28
C VAL A 152 -1.60 -8.25 3.86
N ASP A 153 -2.65 -7.45 3.92
CA ASP A 153 -2.63 -6.12 4.53
C ASP A 153 -2.44 -6.25 6.06
N GLN A 154 -1.58 -5.41 6.63
CA GLN A 154 -1.35 -5.36 8.08
C GLN A 154 -2.17 -4.20 8.68
N ASP A 155 -3.46 -4.35 8.63
CA ASP A 155 -4.44 -3.38 9.11
C ASP A 155 -5.20 -3.87 10.35
N CYS A 156 -6.17 -3.06 10.79
CA CYS A 156 -7.03 -3.37 11.93
C CYS A 156 -8.02 -4.52 11.69
N ALA A 157 -8.15 -5.04 10.49
CA ALA A 157 -8.99 -6.19 10.15
C ALA A 157 -8.20 -7.52 10.17
N ASP A 158 -6.88 -7.45 10.12
CA ASP A 158 -6.00 -8.62 10.14
C ASP A 158 -5.97 -9.27 11.52
N LYS A 159 -6.34 -10.54 11.57
CA LYS A 159 -6.42 -11.32 12.82
C LYS A 159 -5.07 -11.47 13.51
N ASP A 160 -4.01 -11.69 12.75
CA ASP A 160 -2.67 -11.89 13.30
C ASP A 160 -2.16 -10.57 13.91
N GLU A 161 -2.46 -9.45 13.29
CA GLU A 161 -2.13 -8.12 13.82
C GLU A 161 -2.95 -7.79 15.07
N ILE A 162 -4.23 -8.15 15.09
CA ILE A 162 -5.08 -8.01 16.30
C ILE A 162 -4.51 -8.83 17.45
N GLU A 163 -4.12 -10.08 17.21
CA GLU A 163 -3.53 -10.96 18.24
C GLU A 163 -2.19 -10.41 18.75
N ARG A 164 -1.33 -9.94 17.83
CA ARG A 164 -0.07 -9.26 18.18
C ARG A 164 -0.32 -8.05 19.07
N MET A 165 -1.29 -7.22 18.73
CA MET A 165 -1.64 -6.04 19.52
C MET A 165 -2.18 -6.38 20.91
N VAL A 166 -3.04 -7.40 21.01
CA VAL A 166 -3.51 -7.90 22.31
C VAL A 166 -2.31 -8.29 23.18
N GLN A 167 -1.33 -8.96 22.60
CA GLN A 167 -0.13 -9.35 23.34
C GLN A 167 0.70 -8.13 23.77
N VAL A 168 0.94 -7.17 22.86
CA VAL A 168 1.65 -5.92 23.19
C VAL A 168 0.97 -5.15 24.32
N HIS A 169 -0.36 -5.07 24.33
CA HIS A 169 -1.10 -4.41 25.41
C HIS A 169 -0.90 -5.15 26.74
N LYS A 170 -0.95 -6.49 26.74
CA LYS A 170 -0.73 -7.31 27.94
C LYS A 170 0.69 -7.15 28.48
N ASP A 171 1.69 -7.15 27.60
CA ASP A 171 3.10 -6.97 27.97
C ASP A 171 3.37 -5.59 28.57
N ASN A 172 2.55 -4.59 28.22
CA ASN A 172 2.60 -3.25 28.78
C ASN A 172 1.63 -3.05 29.98
N GLY A 173 1.13 -4.14 30.59
CA GLY A 173 0.37 -4.12 31.84
C GLY A 173 -1.15 -4.08 31.69
N ASP A 174 -1.69 -4.04 30.47
CA ASP A 174 -3.14 -4.15 30.24
C ASP A 174 -3.56 -5.63 30.17
N ILE A 175 -3.56 -6.28 31.32
CA ILE A 175 -3.86 -7.73 31.41
C ILE A 175 -5.28 -8.11 30.94
N MET A 176 -6.18 -7.13 30.83
CA MET A 176 -7.56 -7.32 30.36
C MET A 176 -7.70 -7.09 28.86
N ALA A 177 -6.60 -6.84 28.14
CA ALA A 177 -6.62 -6.63 26.70
C ALA A 177 -7.19 -7.84 25.94
N THR A 178 -8.13 -7.58 25.06
CA THR A 178 -8.79 -8.53 24.16
C THR A 178 -8.91 -7.90 22.77
N SER A 179 -9.23 -8.68 21.75
CA SER A 179 -9.49 -8.14 20.41
C SER A 179 -10.51 -7.00 20.41
N LYS A 180 -11.58 -7.13 21.20
CA LYS A 180 -12.63 -6.10 21.33
C LYS A 180 -12.21 -4.85 22.10
N THR A 181 -11.15 -4.90 22.88
CA THR A 181 -10.65 -3.74 23.64
C THR A 181 -9.51 -3.03 22.93
N VAL A 182 -8.77 -3.69 22.07
CA VAL A 182 -7.64 -3.07 21.35
C VAL A 182 -8.06 -2.52 19.98
N VAL A 183 -9.06 -3.13 19.34
CA VAL A 183 -9.63 -2.68 18.06
C VAL A 183 -11.13 -2.43 18.26
N TYR A 184 -11.68 -1.45 17.58
CA TYR A 184 -13.10 -1.18 17.55
C TYR A 184 -13.57 -0.78 16.15
N GLU A 185 -14.80 -1.14 15.87
CA GLU A 185 -15.48 -0.77 14.65
C GLU A 185 -16.07 0.63 14.79
N VAL A 186 -15.84 1.47 13.80
CA VAL A 186 -16.45 2.81 13.72
C VAL A 186 -17.44 2.78 12.56
N GLU A 187 -18.70 3.00 12.88
CA GLU A 187 -19.71 3.22 11.85
C GLU A 187 -19.52 4.62 11.26
N VAL A 188 -19.10 4.70 10.02
CA VAL A 188 -18.99 5.98 9.32
C VAL A 188 -20.34 6.26 8.67
N ALA A 189 -21.01 7.31 9.15
CA ALA A 189 -22.31 7.71 8.65
C ALA A 189 -22.32 7.89 7.12
N GLY A 190 -23.17 7.13 6.44
CA GLY A 190 -23.35 7.18 4.98
C GLY A 190 -22.50 6.21 4.17
N ILE A 191 -21.54 5.51 4.77
CA ILE A 191 -20.71 4.53 4.07
C ILE A 191 -21.08 3.08 4.43
N GLY A 192 -21.72 2.86 5.59
CA GLY A 192 -22.28 1.56 6.01
C GLY A 192 -21.26 0.45 6.25
N THR A 193 -19.98 0.75 6.23
CA THR A 193 -18.90 -0.21 6.52
C THR A 193 -18.18 0.20 7.80
N GLY A 194 -18.04 -0.72 8.73
CA GLY A 194 -17.21 -0.53 9.91
C GLY A 194 -15.76 -0.31 9.50
N VAL A 195 -15.16 0.72 10.05
CA VAL A 195 -13.73 0.96 9.95
C VAL A 195 -13.11 0.52 11.27
N PHE A 196 -12.21 -0.45 11.21
CA PHE A 196 -11.51 -0.90 12.41
C PHE A 196 -10.39 0.09 12.73
N ARG A 197 -10.34 0.53 13.98
CA ARG A 197 -9.29 1.42 14.48
C ARG A 197 -8.76 0.91 15.81
N ASN A 198 -7.48 1.14 16.03
CA ASN A 198 -6.92 0.95 17.35
C ASN A 198 -7.50 1.97 18.34
N ARG A 199 -8.08 1.50 19.44
CA ARG A 199 -8.70 2.38 20.46
C ARG A 199 -7.77 3.41 21.06
N LYS A 200 -6.48 3.10 21.13
CA LYS A 200 -5.49 3.95 21.81
C LYS A 200 -4.83 4.93 20.83
N SER A 201 -4.47 4.47 19.63
CA SER A 201 -3.77 5.29 18.66
C SER A 201 -4.68 5.98 17.64
N MET A 202 -5.93 5.53 17.49
CA MET A 202 -6.84 5.95 16.43
C MET A 202 -6.30 5.68 15.01
N CYS A 203 -5.25 4.87 14.90
CA CYS A 203 -4.64 4.47 13.64
C CYS A 203 -5.34 3.23 13.07
N MET A 204 -5.54 3.21 11.77
CA MET A 204 -6.07 2.03 11.07
C MET A 204 -4.96 1.02 10.79
N LEU A 205 -3.74 1.49 10.58
CA LEU A 205 -2.57 0.68 10.34
C LEU A 205 -1.93 0.21 11.65
N HIS A 206 -1.47 -1.01 11.66
CA HIS A 206 -0.68 -1.59 12.75
C HIS A 206 0.78 -1.77 12.39
N ALA A 207 1.15 -1.49 11.15
CA ALA A 207 2.48 -1.65 10.63
C ALA A 207 2.83 -0.46 9.72
N SER A 208 3.79 0.35 10.14
CA SER A 208 4.25 1.53 9.40
C SER A 208 5.60 2.02 9.92
N PHE A 209 6.28 2.84 9.14
CA PHE A 209 7.36 3.71 9.63
C PHE A 209 6.78 5.05 10.07
N GLY A 210 7.38 5.68 11.07
CA GLY A 210 6.87 6.92 11.63
C GLY A 210 5.81 6.68 12.70
N ASP A 211 4.68 7.38 12.64
CA ASP A 211 3.55 7.25 13.56
C ASP A 211 3.91 7.34 15.04
N PHE A 212 4.96 8.06 15.37
CA PHE A 212 5.49 8.10 16.73
C PHE A 212 4.52 8.68 17.75
N SER A 213 3.58 9.52 17.31
CA SER A 213 2.52 10.08 18.14
C SER A 213 1.37 9.09 18.37
N ASN A 214 1.20 8.12 17.49
CA ASN A 214 0.14 7.12 17.55
C ASN A 214 0.53 5.90 18.39
N GLN A 215 1.77 5.82 18.87
CA GLN A 215 2.26 4.73 19.70
C GLN A 215 1.94 5.00 21.18
N TYR A 216 0.75 4.60 21.61
CA TYR A 216 0.41 4.65 23.03
C TYR A 216 1.28 3.70 23.89
N TYR A 217 1.57 2.52 23.35
CA TYR A 217 2.57 1.59 23.89
C TYR A 217 3.65 1.31 22.85
N PRO A 218 4.91 1.13 23.27
CA PRO A 218 5.94 0.66 22.37
C PRO A 218 5.53 -0.65 21.69
N GLY A 219 5.65 -0.71 20.36
CA GLY A 219 5.32 -1.89 19.57
C GLY A 219 3.85 -2.04 19.17
N VAL A 220 2.98 -1.09 19.51
CA VAL A 220 1.60 -1.08 18.97
C VAL A 220 1.64 -0.95 17.46
N VAL A 221 2.40 0.00 16.93
CA VAL A 221 2.73 0.05 15.50
C VAL A 221 4.06 -0.65 15.32
N THR A 222 4.10 -1.67 14.48
CA THR A 222 5.31 -2.44 14.19
C THR A 222 6.05 -1.90 12.97
N THR A 223 7.37 -2.05 12.93
CA THR A 223 8.21 -1.81 11.75
C THR A 223 8.75 -3.12 11.16
N VAL A 224 8.20 -4.25 11.59
CA VAL A 224 8.59 -5.58 11.12
C VAL A 224 7.71 -5.97 9.93
N PRO A 225 8.29 -6.12 8.73
CA PRO A 225 7.53 -6.48 7.54
C PRO A 225 7.12 -7.95 7.56
N ARG A 226 6.02 -8.27 6.90
CA ARG A 226 5.75 -9.63 6.43
C ARG A 226 6.54 -9.87 5.15
N ILE A 227 7.19 -11.03 5.07
CA ILE A 227 8.00 -11.37 3.90
C ILE A 227 7.42 -12.60 3.21
N TYR A 228 7.35 -12.50 1.89
CA TYR A 228 6.79 -13.54 1.02
C TYR A 228 7.75 -13.83 -0.12
N THR A 229 8.01 -15.09 -0.39
CA THR A 229 8.69 -15.54 -1.61
C THR A 229 7.67 -16.24 -2.50
N ARG A 230 7.57 -15.83 -3.75
CA ARG A 230 6.61 -16.34 -4.74
C ARG A 230 7.29 -16.64 -6.06
N PRO A 231 6.87 -17.70 -6.77
CA PRO A 231 7.30 -17.92 -8.14
C PRO A 231 6.74 -16.83 -9.05
N TRP A 232 7.60 -16.28 -9.90
CA TRP A 232 7.20 -15.29 -10.90
C TRP A 232 7.79 -15.65 -12.25
N THR A 233 6.98 -16.26 -13.09
CA THR A 233 7.35 -16.80 -14.39
C THR A 233 6.85 -15.93 -15.54
N ARG A 234 7.31 -16.23 -16.74
CA ARG A 234 6.87 -15.50 -17.93
C ARG A 234 5.37 -15.55 -18.13
N GLY A 235 4.80 -14.44 -18.53
CA GLY A 235 3.37 -14.26 -18.77
C GLY A 235 2.60 -13.76 -17.56
N LYS A 236 3.18 -13.80 -16.38
CA LYS A 236 2.57 -13.20 -15.16
C LYS A 236 2.78 -11.69 -15.14
N VAL A 237 1.80 -10.99 -14.60
CA VAL A 237 1.84 -9.55 -14.32
C VAL A 237 1.97 -9.35 -12.82
N LEU A 238 2.94 -8.54 -12.40
CA LEU A 238 3.08 -8.12 -11.02
C LEU A 238 2.68 -6.66 -10.91
N ILE A 239 1.79 -6.35 -9.97
CA ILE A 239 1.36 -4.99 -9.64
C ILE A 239 1.73 -4.73 -8.19
N GLN A 240 2.42 -3.63 -7.94
CA GLN A 240 2.71 -3.10 -6.62
C GLN A 240 2.10 -1.71 -6.54
N CYS A 241 1.25 -1.46 -5.55
CA CYS A 241 0.53 -0.19 -5.46
C CYS A 241 0.27 0.22 -4.01
N SER A 242 -0.07 1.50 -3.79
CA SER A 242 -0.72 1.95 -2.56
C SER A 242 -2.17 1.46 -2.52
N ASP A 243 -2.83 1.60 -1.37
CA ASP A 243 -4.21 1.17 -1.19
C ASP A 243 -5.19 1.94 -2.07
N GLY A 244 -4.85 3.18 -2.46
CA GLY A 244 -5.68 4.02 -3.31
C GLY A 244 -6.12 3.35 -4.62
N LEU A 245 -5.31 2.48 -5.24
CA LEU A 245 -5.74 1.69 -6.40
C LEU A 245 -6.78 0.63 -6.00
N MET A 246 -6.65 0.06 -4.82
CA MET A 246 -7.51 -1.04 -4.37
C MET A 246 -8.83 -0.57 -3.78
N GLU A 247 -8.88 0.60 -3.18
CA GLU A 247 -10.07 1.09 -2.46
C GLU A 247 -11.18 1.58 -3.38
N TRP A 248 -10.87 2.10 -4.56
CA TRP A 248 -11.78 2.95 -5.33
C TRP A 248 -12.27 2.39 -6.66
N LEU A 249 -11.88 1.16 -7.01
CA LEU A 249 -12.41 0.51 -8.21
C LEU A 249 -13.90 0.14 -8.02
N ASP A 250 -14.80 0.87 -8.63
CA ASP A 250 -16.27 0.74 -8.72
C ASP A 250 -17.10 0.69 -7.41
N HIS A 251 -17.40 1.86 -6.87
CA HIS A 251 -18.32 2.03 -5.72
C HIS A 251 -19.76 1.50 -5.92
N ARG A 252 -20.21 1.32 -7.17
CA ARG A 252 -21.61 0.92 -7.48
C ARG A 252 -21.92 -0.49 -7.01
N LYS A 253 -20.92 -1.31 -6.80
CA LYS A 253 -21.03 -2.72 -6.43
C LYS A 253 -20.74 -2.98 -4.95
N ARG A 254 -20.59 -1.93 -4.13
CA ARG A 254 -20.44 -2.05 -2.68
C ARG A 254 -21.65 -2.79 -2.11
N GLY A 255 -21.42 -3.90 -1.42
CA GLY A 255 -22.41 -4.68 -0.70
C GLY A 255 -22.76 -6.05 -1.30
N ILE A 256 -22.20 -6.42 -2.47
CA ILE A 256 -22.53 -7.68 -3.14
C ILE A 256 -21.42 -8.73 -2.99
N GLN A 257 -20.17 -8.33 -2.80
CA GLN A 257 -19.01 -9.24 -2.60
C GLN A 257 -17.96 -8.64 -1.65
N PRO A 258 -17.07 -9.46 -1.07
CA PRO A 258 -15.87 -8.96 -0.39
C PRO A 258 -15.14 -8.01 -1.32
N GLN A 259 -14.91 -6.78 -0.87
CA GLN A 259 -14.36 -5.70 -1.70
C GLN A 259 -13.06 -6.09 -2.42
N ALA A 260 -12.17 -6.81 -1.73
CA ALA A 260 -10.87 -7.21 -2.28
C ALA A 260 -10.97 -8.15 -3.48
N GLU A 261 -11.88 -9.13 -3.46
CA GLU A 261 -12.06 -10.07 -4.58
C GLU A 261 -12.65 -9.38 -5.80
N PHE A 262 -13.61 -8.49 -5.58
CA PHE A 262 -14.23 -7.74 -6.66
C PHE A 262 -13.21 -6.83 -7.36
N ARG A 263 -12.40 -6.11 -6.60
CA ARG A 263 -11.35 -5.23 -7.14
C ARG A 263 -10.29 -6.01 -7.91
N ALA A 264 -9.89 -7.16 -7.39
CA ALA A 264 -8.96 -8.04 -8.09
C ALA A 264 -9.49 -8.47 -9.46
N GLN A 265 -10.80 -8.76 -9.57
CA GLN A 265 -11.44 -9.10 -10.84
C GLN A 265 -11.52 -7.90 -11.80
N GLU A 266 -11.78 -6.71 -11.30
CA GLU A 266 -11.77 -5.51 -12.13
C GLU A 266 -10.38 -5.28 -12.72
N ILE A 267 -9.32 -5.31 -11.90
CA ILE A 267 -7.95 -5.20 -12.38
C ILE A 267 -7.64 -6.29 -13.43
N ALA A 268 -8.03 -7.54 -13.18
CA ALA A 268 -7.84 -8.62 -14.14
C ALA A 268 -8.51 -8.32 -15.49
N SER A 269 -9.76 -7.87 -15.47
CA SER A 269 -10.49 -7.48 -16.68
C SER A 269 -9.82 -6.33 -17.43
N GLN A 270 -9.19 -5.42 -16.70
CA GLN A 270 -8.46 -4.30 -17.30
C GLN A 270 -7.14 -4.76 -17.91
N LEU A 271 -6.44 -5.67 -17.27
CA LEU A 271 -5.24 -6.27 -17.83
C LEU A 271 -5.52 -6.97 -19.16
N ASP A 272 -6.69 -7.61 -19.30
CA ASP A 272 -7.11 -8.24 -20.57
C ASP A 272 -7.32 -7.19 -21.67
N VAL A 273 -7.82 -6.00 -21.34
CA VAL A 273 -7.99 -4.90 -22.29
C VAL A 273 -6.67 -4.23 -22.63
N CYS A 274 -5.79 -4.06 -21.64
CA CYS A 274 -4.54 -3.32 -21.75
C CYS A 274 -3.34 -4.15 -22.19
N GLU A 275 -3.51 -5.40 -22.60
CA GLU A 275 -2.40 -6.34 -22.87
C GLU A 275 -1.33 -5.80 -23.83
N ASN A 276 -1.71 -4.85 -24.70
CA ASN A 276 -0.81 -4.19 -25.65
C ASN A 276 -0.54 -2.72 -25.33
N ASP A 277 -0.98 -2.23 -24.17
CA ASP A 277 -0.82 -0.84 -23.80
C ASP A 277 0.65 -0.52 -23.48
N GLU A 278 1.08 0.67 -23.93
CA GLU A 278 2.44 1.14 -23.66
C GLU A 278 2.64 1.55 -22.20
N ASN A 279 1.56 1.88 -21.49
CA ASN A 279 1.62 2.24 -20.07
C ASN A 279 0.41 1.71 -19.27
N ILE A 280 0.48 0.45 -18.88
CA ILE A 280 -0.57 -0.24 -18.11
C ILE A 280 -0.88 0.49 -16.79
N ALA A 281 0.14 1.01 -16.09
CA ALA A 281 -0.06 1.72 -14.83
C ALA A 281 -0.93 2.98 -15.01
N TYR A 282 -0.64 3.75 -16.06
CA TYR A 282 -1.43 4.92 -16.42
C TYR A 282 -2.88 4.54 -16.73
N THR A 283 -3.07 3.49 -17.54
CA THR A 283 -4.41 3.05 -17.94
C THR A 283 -5.24 2.56 -16.75
N LEU A 284 -4.64 1.83 -15.82
CA LEU A 284 -5.30 1.42 -14.57
C LEU A 284 -5.77 2.64 -13.75
N HIS A 285 -4.96 3.70 -13.67
CA HIS A 285 -5.33 4.93 -12.97
C HIS A 285 -6.45 5.70 -13.67
N GLU A 286 -6.38 5.88 -15.01
CA GLU A 286 -7.44 6.57 -15.77
C GLU A 286 -8.79 5.87 -15.60
N MET A 287 -8.79 4.55 -15.64
CA MET A 287 -10.01 3.76 -15.46
C MET A 287 -10.58 3.88 -14.05
N GLN A 288 -9.73 3.94 -13.04
CA GLN A 288 -10.13 4.20 -11.66
C GLN A 288 -10.79 5.58 -11.56
N ILE A 289 -10.17 6.61 -12.13
CA ILE A 289 -10.68 7.98 -12.15
C ILE A 289 -12.04 8.04 -12.87
N ASP A 290 -12.15 7.42 -14.05
CA ASP A 290 -13.40 7.38 -14.83
C ASP A 290 -14.52 6.67 -14.08
N SER A 291 -14.23 5.53 -13.43
CA SER A 291 -15.18 4.82 -12.60
C SER A 291 -15.72 5.68 -11.45
N MET A 292 -14.84 6.46 -10.81
CA MET A 292 -15.22 7.37 -9.73
C MET A 292 -16.11 8.51 -10.20
N TYR A 293 -15.80 9.14 -11.33
CA TYR A 293 -16.61 10.23 -11.89
C TYR A 293 -17.99 9.73 -12.32
N THR A 294 -18.05 8.61 -13.03
CA THR A 294 -19.32 8.01 -13.50
C THR A 294 -20.22 7.65 -12.34
N THR A 295 -19.67 7.06 -11.30
CA THR A 295 -20.43 6.65 -10.09
C THR A 295 -21.04 7.85 -9.37
N LYS A 296 -20.32 8.98 -9.30
CA LYS A 296 -20.84 10.21 -8.68
C LYS A 296 -21.95 10.86 -9.48
N LEU A 297 -21.78 10.93 -10.80
CA LEU A 297 -22.79 11.52 -11.70
C LEU A 297 -24.08 10.71 -11.72
N ASP A 298 -23.99 9.39 -11.75
CA ASP A 298 -25.16 8.50 -11.78
C ASP A 298 -25.91 8.46 -10.44
N ALA A 299 -25.21 8.57 -9.31
CA ALA A 299 -25.86 8.47 -8.00
C ALA A 299 -26.75 9.68 -7.65
N HIS A 300 -26.40 10.90 -8.09
CA HIS A 300 -27.15 12.12 -7.76
C HIS A 300 -26.95 13.26 -8.76
N PRO A 301 -27.46 13.16 -10.00
CA PRO A 301 -27.28 14.19 -11.01
C PRO A 301 -27.91 15.55 -10.64
N SER A 302 -28.90 15.56 -9.72
CA SER A 302 -29.59 16.76 -9.28
C SER A 302 -29.05 17.42 -8.01
N LYS A 303 -28.03 16.84 -7.38
CA LYS A 303 -27.45 17.30 -6.10
C LYS A 303 -26.02 17.78 -6.21
N ILE A 304 -25.51 17.99 -7.40
CA ILE A 304 -24.26 18.71 -7.59
C ILE A 304 -24.51 20.19 -7.35
N ASP A 305 -24.75 20.53 -6.10
CA ASP A 305 -24.59 21.88 -5.62
C ASP A 305 -23.08 22.11 -5.48
N THR A 306 -22.51 22.81 -6.42
CA THR A 306 -21.08 23.14 -6.47
C THR A 306 -20.60 23.97 -5.27
N THR A 307 -21.50 24.33 -4.36
CA THR A 307 -21.21 25.16 -3.19
C THR A 307 -21.19 24.39 -1.88
N ARG A 308 -21.59 23.11 -1.82
CA ARG A 308 -21.68 22.37 -0.57
C ARG A 308 -21.31 20.90 -0.69
N GLU A 309 -20.28 20.52 0.08
CA GLU A 309 -20.10 19.23 0.81
C GLU A 309 -19.96 17.91 0.04
N TRP A 310 -20.16 17.84 -1.27
CA TRP A 310 -20.13 16.57 -2.00
C TRP A 310 -18.78 16.23 -2.65
N VAL A 311 -17.79 17.05 -2.44
CA VAL A 311 -16.40 16.71 -2.72
C VAL A 311 -15.78 15.96 -1.51
N SER A 312 -16.62 15.27 -0.74
CA SER A 312 -16.19 14.49 0.43
C SER A 312 -15.70 13.10 0.08
N THR A 313 -15.55 12.77 -1.16
CA THR A 313 -14.80 11.60 -1.49
C THR A 313 -13.35 12.00 -1.56
N THR A 314 -12.64 11.51 -0.62
CA THR A 314 -11.21 11.42 -0.62
C THR A 314 -10.77 10.71 -1.88
N PHE A 315 -10.12 11.43 -2.75
CA PHE A 315 -9.18 10.83 -3.67
C PHE A 315 -7.92 10.63 -2.86
N ASP A 316 -7.57 9.41 -2.55
CA ASP A 316 -6.28 9.14 -1.96
C ASP A 316 -5.19 9.32 -3.00
N ASN A 317 -3.99 9.62 -2.54
CA ASN A 317 -2.83 9.54 -3.39
C ASN A 317 -2.67 8.09 -3.82
N HIS A 318 -2.14 7.86 -5.01
CA HIS A 318 -1.81 6.50 -5.38
C HIS A 318 -0.59 6.44 -6.28
N ILE A 319 0.16 5.38 -6.08
CA ILE A 319 1.29 4.99 -6.90
C ILE A 319 1.11 3.55 -7.32
N THR A 320 1.35 3.27 -8.59
CA THR A 320 1.24 1.93 -9.14
C THR A 320 2.45 1.61 -10.00
N ASN A 321 3.11 0.51 -9.69
CA ASN A 321 4.21 -0.05 -10.44
C ASN A 321 3.76 -1.38 -11.05
N VAL A 322 3.88 -1.50 -12.37
CA VAL A 322 3.49 -2.71 -13.11
C VAL A 322 4.71 -3.32 -13.78
N PHE A 323 4.93 -4.59 -13.54
CA PHE A 323 6.00 -5.37 -14.13
C PHE A 323 5.44 -6.49 -14.99
N THR A 324 5.85 -6.54 -16.25
CA THR A 324 5.48 -7.60 -17.17
C THR A 324 6.73 -8.24 -17.75
N TRP A 325 6.68 -9.56 -17.95
CA TRP A 325 7.75 -10.32 -18.55
C TRP A 325 7.29 -10.83 -19.91
N ARG A 326 7.61 -10.08 -20.96
CA ARG A 326 7.23 -10.45 -22.33
C ARG A 326 8.08 -11.59 -22.89
N LYS A 327 7.45 -12.36 -23.80
CA LYS A 327 8.09 -13.48 -24.52
C LYS A 327 9.24 -13.01 -25.40
#